data_782ce09903c53c31fc731dc7a2686f84
#
_entry.id   782ce09903c53c31fc731dc7a2686f84
#
_cell.length_a   1.000
_cell.length_b   1.000
_cell.length_c   1.000
_cell.angle_alpha   90.00
_cell.angle_beta   90.00
_cell.angle_gamma   90.00
#
_symmetry.space_group_name_H-M   'P 1'
#
loop_
_entity.id
_entity.type
_entity.pdbx_description
1 polymer ?
#
loop_
_entity_poly.entity_id
_entity_poly.type
_entity_poly.pdbx_seq_one_letter_code
_entity_poly.pdbx_strand_id
1 'polypeptide(L)'
;YDIIFFWVSRMIFQSLEFTGQRPFEHVLIHGLIRDEQGRKMSKSLGNGVDPMDVIDQYGADTLRFFLTTNSAPGMDLRYIPEKLEAHGILLIKFGTQQDSF
;
A
#
# COMPACT_ATOMS: atom_id res chain seq x y z
N TYR A 1 8.92 -3.29 -9.83
CA TYR A 1 9.75 -3.64 -10.99
C TYR A 1 10.46 -4.96 -10.75
N ASP A 2 11.10 -5.13 -9.61
CA ASP A 2 11.77 -6.37 -9.24
C ASP A 2 10.76 -7.52 -9.09
N ILE A 3 9.53 -7.22 -8.74
CA ILE A 3 8.47 -8.22 -8.56
C ILE A 3 8.16 -8.94 -9.88
N ILE A 4 8.13 -8.22 -11.00
CA ILE A 4 7.88 -8.84 -12.30
C ILE A 4 8.96 -9.86 -12.60
N PHE A 5 10.20 -9.48 -12.45
CA PHE A 5 11.34 -10.33 -12.81
C PHE A 5 11.51 -11.50 -11.85
N PHE A 6 11.44 -11.25 -10.54
CA PHE A 6 11.76 -12.28 -9.56
C PHE A 6 10.57 -13.13 -9.14
N TRP A 7 9.35 -12.62 -9.22
CA TRP A 7 8.17 -13.31 -8.72
C TRP A 7 7.18 -13.69 -9.81
N VAL A 8 6.73 -12.73 -10.58
CA VAL A 8 5.70 -12.96 -11.59
C VAL A 8 6.21 -13.91 -12.67
N SER A 9 7.44 -13.71 -13.13
CA SER A 9 8.07 -14.59 -14.12
C SER A 9 8.16 -16.02 -13.62
N ARG A 10 8.54 -16.22 -12.36
CA ARG A 10 8.60 -17.54 -11.75
C ARG A 10 7.23 -18.19 -11.63
N MET A 11 6.22 -17.44 -11.26
CA MET A 11 4.86 -17.95 -11.19
C MET A 11 4.39 -18.44 -12.56
N ILE A 12 4.70 -17.70 -13.61
CA ILE A 12 4.31 -18.05 -14.98
C ILE A 12 4.95 -19.34 -15.41
N PHE A 13 6.28 -19.46 -15.36
CA PHE A 13 6.92 -20.66 -15.90
C PHE A 13 6.66 -21.89 -15.03
N GLN A 14 6.52 -21.76 -13.72
CA GLN A 14 6.17 -22.88 -12.87
C GLN A 14 4.75 -23.37 -13.14
N SER A 15 3.81 -22.47 -13.30
CA SER A 15 2.43 -22.83 -13.62
C SER A 15 2.32 -23.50 -14.97
N LEU A 16 3.01 -23.01 -15.99
CA LEU A 16 3.02 -23.63 -17.31
C LEU A 16 3.64 -25.02 -17.28
N GLU A 17 4.70 -25.22 -16.50
CA GLU A 17 5.36 -26.52 -16.40
C GLU A 17 4.49 -27.55 -15.67
N PHE A 18 3.85 -27.18 -14.58
CA PHE A 18 3.12 -28.12 -13.74
C PHE A 18 1.65 -28.30 -14.14
N THR A 19 1.00 -27.28 -14.67
CA THR A 19 -0.42 -27.35 -15.01
C THR A 19 -0.73 -27.16 -16.48
N GLY A 20 0.22 -26.65 -17.25
CA GLY A 20 0.02 -26.31 -18.66
C GLY A 20 -0.88 -25.09 -18.88
N GLN A 21 -1.20 -24.37 -17.82
CA GLN A 21 -2.08 -23.18 -17.89
C GLN A 21 -1.39 -21.99 -17.27
N ARG A 22 -1.77 -20.78 -17.74
CA ARG A 22 -1.29 -19.55 -17.14
C ARG A 22 -1.87 -19.41 -15.73
N PRO A 23 -1.11 -18.84 -14.75
CA PRO A 23 -1.60 -18.73 -13.38
C PRO A 23 -2.64 -17.65 -13.17
N PHE A 24 -2.63 -16.60 -14.03
CA PHE A 24 -3.56 -15.49 -13.91
C PHE A 24 -3.71 -14.82 -15.27
N GLU A 25 -4.79 -14.07 -15.43
CA GLU A 25 -5.09 -13.36 -16.67
C GLU A 25 -4.55 -11.93 -16.65
N HIS A 26 -4.58 -11.29 -15.49
CA HIS A 26 -4.17 -9.90 -15.34
C HIS A 26 -3.10 -9.75 -14.25
N VAL A 27 -2.17 -8.84 -14.46
CA VAL A 27 -1.15 -8.44 -13.49
C VAL A 27 -1.28 -6.95 -13.27
N LEU A 28 -1.80 -6.57 -12.11
CA LEU A 28 -1.92 -5.16 -11.74
C LEU A 28 -0.68 -4.74 -10.94
N ILE A 29 0.08 -3.82 -11.50
CA ILE A 29 1.29 -3.31 -10.85
C ILE A 29 0.95 -2.02 -10.11
N HIS A 30 1.08 -2.04 -8.81
CA HIS A 30 0.90 -0.86 -7.99
C HIS A 30 2.25 -0.24 -7.63
N GLY A 31 2.23 1.03 -7.17
CA GLY A 31 3.44 1.70 -6.76
C GLY A 31 3.95 1.23 -5.40
N LEU A 32 5.17 1.57 -5.09
CA LEU A 32 5.78 1.30 -3.79
C LEU A 32 5.54 2.47 -2.84
N ILE A 33 5.55 2.17 -1.54
CA ILE A 33 5.51 3.20 -0.52
C ILE A 33 6.95 3.61 -0.20
N ARG A 34 7.22 4.91 -0.30
CA ARG A 34 8.53 5.50 -0.03
C ARG A 34 8.45 6.37 1.21
N ASP A 35 9.60 6.72 1.78
CA ASP A 35 9.65 7.61 2.93
C ASP A 35 9.31 9.06 2.50
N GLU A 36 9.33 9.99 3.47
CA GLU A 36 8.99 11.39 3.22
C GLU A 36 9.90 12.04 2.18
N GLN A 37 11.14 11.58 2.11
CA GLN A 37 12.16 12.10 1.20
C GLN A 37 12.13 11.39 -0.15
N GLY A 38 11.22 10.45 -0.35
CA GLY A 38 11.09 9.71 -1.59
C GLY A 38 12.08 8.56 -1.73
N ARG A 39 12.73 8.13 -0.65
CA ARG A 39 13.67 7.01 -0.68
C ARG A 39 12.93 5.69 -0.49
N LYS A 40 13.42 4.66 -1.15
CA LYS A 40 12.88 3.30 -0.96
C LYS A 40 13.11 2.86 0.49
N MET A 41 12.07 2.34 1.14
CA MET A 41 12.18 1.83 2.50
C MET A 41 13.01 0.56 2.52
N SER A 42 13.96 0.48 3.45
CA SER A 42 14.80 -0.70 3.63
C SER A 42 15.18 -0.86 5.09
N LYS A 43 15.50 -2.10 5.47
CA LYS A 43 15.94 -2.39 6.83
C LYS A 43 17.27 -1.70 7.15
N SER A 44 18.15 -1.59 6.17
CA SER A 44 19.47 -0.97 6.38
C SER A 44 19.37 0.53 6.61
N LEU A 45 18.39 1.21 6.03
CA LEU A 45 18.16 2.64 6.26
C LEU A 45 17.33 2.90 7.51
N GLY A 46 16.62 1.89 8.01
CA GLY A 46 15.77 2.06 9.18
C GLY A 46 14.58 2.98 8.95
N ASN A 47 14.17 3.20 7.71
CA ASN A 47 13.07 4.08 7.35
C ASN A 47 11.75 3.36 7.08
N GLY A 48 11.67 2.09 7.46
CA GLY A 48 10.44 1.30 7.33
C GLY A 48 9.40 1.71 8.36
N VAL A 49 8.13 1.54 8.00
CA VAL A 49 6.99 1.84 8.87
C VAL A 49 6.25 0.54 9.14
N ASP A 50 6.03 0.23 10.43
CA ASP A 50 5.23 -0.93 10.81
C ASP A 50 3.75 -0.55 10.72
N PRO A 51 2.94 -1.25 9.88
CA PRO A 51 1.52 -0.95 9.78
C PRO A 51 0.78 -1.07 11.12
N MET A 52 1.22 -1.95 12.00
CA MET A 52 0.55 -2.12 13.30
C MET A 52 0.72 -0.89 14.18
N ASP A 53 1.87 -0.24 14.13
CA ASP A 53 2.09 1.00 14.87
C ASP A 53 1.18 2.12 14.36
N VAL A 54 0.98 2.20 13.05
CA VAL A 54 0.08 3.17 12.43
C VAL A 54 -1.37 2.88 12.83
N ILE A 55 -1.78 1.63 12.83
CA ILE A 55 -3.12 1.22 13.22
C ILE A 55 -3.39 1.56 14.69
N ASP A 56 -2.41 1.34 15.56
CA ASP A 56 -2.54 1.65 16.98
C ASP A 56 -2.67 3.15 17.23
N GLN A 57 -2.01 3.97 16.43
CA GLN A 57 -2.00 5.42 16.59
C GLN A 57 -3.20 6.11 15.91
N TYR A 58 -3.55 5.68 14.70
CA TYR A 58 -4.54 6.37 13.87
C TYR A 58 -5.77 5.53 13.54
N GLY A 59 -5.70 4.22 13.73
CA GLY A 59 -6.77 3.29 13.36
C GLY A 59 -6.59 2.71 11.97
N ALA A 60 -7.16 1.52 11.78
CA ALA A 60 -7.02 0.78 10.52
C ALA A 60 -7.70 1.50 9.35
N ASP A 61 -8.87 2.10 9.58
CA ASP A 61 -9.61 2.79 8.53
C ASP A 61 -8.87 4.02 8.02
N THR A 62 -8.17 4.74 8.90
CA THR A 62 -7.34 5.88 8.52
C THR A 62 -6.21 5.45 7.58
N LEU A 63 -5.53 4.37 7.92
CA LEU A 63 -4.45 3.84 7.08
C LEU A 63 -4.99 3.39 5.71
N ARG A 64 -6.09 2.67 5.69
CA ARG A 64 -6.72 2.21 4.46
C ARG A 64 -7.16 3.36 3.58
N PHE A 65 -7.77 4.37 4.17
CA PHE A 65 -8.22 5.57 3.45
C PHE A 65 -7.03 6.34 2.87
N PHE A 66 -5.96 6.50 3.65
CA PHE A 66 -4.73 7.14 3.19
C PHE A 66 -4.13 6.40 1.98
N LEU A 67 -3.99 5.09 2.07
CA LEU A 67 -3.41 4.29 1.00
C LEU A 67 -4.28 4.35 -0.27
N THR A 68 -5.58 4.30 -0.11
CA THR A 68 -6.51 4.33 -1.25
C THR A 68 -6.52 5.69 -1.94
N THR A 69 -6.54 6.76 -1.16
CA THR A 69 -6.68 8.13 -1.68
C THR A 69 -5.42 8.60 -2.38
N ASN A 70 -4.25 8.19 -1.87
CA ASN A 70 -2.96 8.70 -2.36
C ASN A 70 -2.27 7.76 -3.33
N SER A 71 -2.89 6.65 -3.71
CA SER A 71 -2.29 5.70 -4.64
C SER A 71 -2.92 5.83 -6.03
N ALA A 72 -2.07 5.64 -7.04
CA ALA A 72 -2.49 5.56 -8.44
C ALA A 72 -1.70 4.42 -9.10
N PRO A 73 -2.29 3.71 -10.08
CA PRO A 73 -1.58 2.62 -10.75
C PRO A 73 -0.25 3.08 -11.34
N GLY A 74 0.82 2.35 -11.04
CA GLY A 74 2.14 2.62 -11.57
C GLY A 74 2.88 3.80 -10.93
N MET A 75 2.31 4.45 -9.91
CA MET A 75 2.95 5.58 -9.23
C MET A 75 3.28 5.25 -7.79
N ASP A 76 4.47 5.64 -7.36
CA ASP A 76 4.91 5.46 -5.98
C ASP A 76 4.26 6.49 -5.05
N LEU A 77 4.12 6.10 -3.80
CA LEU A 77 3.47 6.88 -2.76
C LEU A 77 4.50 7.26 -1.70
N ARG A 78 4.53 8.52 -1.28
CA ARG A 78 5.34 8.94 -0.15
C ARG A 78 4.52 8.85 1.14
N TYR A 79 5.10 8.20 2.14
CA TYR A 79 4.49 8.12 3.46
C TYR A 79 4.75 9.43 4.21
N ILE A 80 3.69 10.22 4.41
CA ILE A 80 3.77 11.50 5.12
C ILE A 80 2.82 11.43 6.32
N PRO A 81 3.34 11.42 7.56
CA PRO A 81 2.51 11.28 8.76
C PRO A 81 1.43 12.36 8.91
N GLU A 82 1.71 13.57 8.47
CA GLU A 82 0.74 14.67 8.52
C GLU A 82 -0.51 14.40 7.69
N LYS A 83 -0.36 13.70 6.56
CA LYS A 83 -1.50 13.31 5.74
C LYS A 83 -2.36 12.26 6.43
N LEU A 84 -1.74 11.33 7.17
CA LEU A 84 -2.47 10.35 7.95
C LEU A 84 -3.33 11.03 9.01
N GLU A 85 -2.78 12.00 9.71
CA GLU A 85 -3.51 12.76 10.72
C GLU A 85 -4.70 13.50 10.10
N ALA A 86 -4.51 14.13 8.95
CA ALA A 86 -5.57 14.83 8.26
C ALA A 86 -6.69 13.88 7.82
N HIS A 87 -6.35 12.69 7.31
CA HIS A 87 -7.33 11.69 6.93
C HIS A 87 -8.09 11.13 8.14
N GLY A 88 -7.41 10.98 9.27
CA GLY A 88 -8.05 10.55 10.51
C GLY A 88 -9.08 11.55 10.99
N ILE A 89 -8.79 12.83 10.95
CA ILE A 89 -9.71 13.91 11.31
C ILE A 89 -10.93 13.89 10.37
N LEU A 90 -10.72 13.70 9.08
CA LEU A 90 -11.79 13.64 8.11
C LEU A 90 -12.74 12.47 8.37
N LEU A 91 -12.21 11.30 8.68
CA LEU A 91 -13.02 10.12 9.00
C LEU A 91 -13.83 10.32 10.27
N ILE A 92 -13.27 10.95 11.29
CA ILE A 92 -13.98 11.28 12.52
C ILE A 92 -15.15 12.23 12.22
N LYS A 93 -14.93 13.23 11.37
CA LYS A 93 -16.01 14.15 10.97
C LYS A 93 -17.15 13.44 10.26
N PHE A 94 -16.84 12.52 9.35
CA PHE A 94 -17.86 11.73 8.66
C PHE A 94 -18.64 10.85 9.64
N GLY A 95 -17.93 10.18 10.55
CA GLY A 95 -18.56 9.37 11.57
C GLY A 95 -19.49 10.18 12.47
N THR A 96 -19.07 11.37 12.89
CA THR A 96 -19.90 12.27 13.70
C THR A 96 -21.12 12.73 12.94
N GLN A 97 -21.00 13.04 11.66
CA GLN A 97 -22.16 13.43 10.84
C GLN A 97 -23.15 12.29 10.68
N GLN A 98 -22.68 11.07 10.48
CA GLN A 98 -23.54 9.89 10.38
C GLN A 98 -24.26 9.62 11.70
N ASP A 99 -23.58 9.78 12.81
CA ASP A 99 -24.14 9.55 14.15
C ASP A 99 -25.17 10.63 14.54
N SER A 100 -25.12 11.80 13.90
CA SER A 100 -26.06 12.87 14.18
C SER A 100 -27.41 12.73 13.45
N PHE A 101 -27.51 11.78 12.55
CA PHE A 101 -28.77 11.44 11.87
C PHE A 101 -29.45 10.27 12.57
#